data_e30eddbe91ed92db00617730746056df
#
_entry.id   e30eddbe91ed92db00617730746056df
#
_cell.length_a   1.000
_cell.length_b   1.000
_cell.length_c   1.000
_cell.angle_alpha   90.00
_cell.angle_beta   90.00
_cell.angle_gamma   90.00
#
_symmetry.space_group_name_H-M   'P 1'
#
loop_
_entity.id
_entity.type
_entity.pdbx_description
1 polymer ?
#
loop_
_entity_poly.entity_id
_entity_poly.type
_entity_poly.pdbx_seq_one_letter_code
_entity_poly.pdbx_strand_id
1 'polypeptide(L)'
;YEPITEFDYIFLNTNNIKDQEPNYHNFNFIYERVTSDEIFFKIGHHKVNDPIIFPPNKMIYINEGTTLDMGLNSYIYSKSPFTMKGKIDNPIKFYSSDTSAGGILIDRSETESFFENVQFYNLGQKVQEILGITGSVTFYESKAFIKNCKFHNNFSEDALNIVRSTFN
;
A
#
# COMPACT_ATOMS: atom_id res chain seq x y z
N TYR A 1 22.30 2.13 -28.11
CA TYR A 1 20.82 1.97 -28.07
C TYR A 1 20.45 1.61 -26.63
N GLU A 2 20.21 2.59 -25.79
CA GLU A 2 19.58 2.34 -24.50
C GLU A 2 18.07 2.34 -24.74
N PRO A 3 17.36 1.25 -24.46
CA PRO A 3 15.93 1.31 -24.50
C PRO A 3 15.49 2.23 -23.35
N ILE A 4 14.98 3.40 -23.67
CA ILE A 4 14.17 4.18 -22.76
C ILE A 4 12.96 3.30 -22.50
N THR A 5 12.97 2.61 -21.39
CA THR A 5 11.80 1.84 -20.98
C THR A 5 10.73 2.85 -20.60
N GLU A 6 9.53 2.66 -21.08
CA GLU A 6 8.32 3.43 -20.74
C GLU A 6 8.16 3.61 -19.21
N PHE A 7 8.71 2.70 -18.42
CA PHE A 7 8.82 2.71 -16.97
C PHE A 7 9.59 3.90 -16.39
N ASP A 8 10.69 4.35 -17.00
CA ASP A 8 11.41 5.51 -16.50
C ASP A 8 10.59 6.80 -16.65
N TYR A 9 9.68 6.83 -17.62
CA TYR A 9 8.80 7.97 -17.86
C TYR A 9 7.66 8.06 -16.84
N ILE A 10 7.09 6.92 -16.42
CA ILE A 10 6.02 6.85 -15.43
C ILE A 10 6.54 7.27 -14.05
N PHE A 11 7.75 6.86 -13.69
CA PHE A 11 8.37 7.23 -12.43
C PHE A 11 8.84 8.70 -12.36
N LEU A 12 9.10 9.35 -13.46
CA LEU A 12 9.45 10.77 -13.49
C LEU A 12 8.27 11.69 -13.13
N ASN A 13 7.03 11.23 -13.32
CA ASN A 13 5.82 11.98 -12.96
C ASN A 13 5.35 11.78 -11.50
N THR A 14 5.96 10.87 -10.75
CA THR A 14 5.65 10.66 -9.32
C THR A 14 6.31 11.68 -8.39
N ASN A 15 6.98 12.70 -8.91
CA ASN A 15 7.66 13.71 -8.11
C ASN A 15 6.72 14.38 -7.08
N ASN A 16 5.44 14.55 -7.42
CA ASN A 16 4.45 15.15 -6.51
C ASN A 16 4.08 14.27 -5.30
N ILE A 17 4.30 12.96 -5.36
CA ILE A 17 3.98 12.03 -4.26
C ILE A 17 5.20 11.79 -3.38
N LYS A 18 6.38 11.71 -3.98
CA LYS A 18 7.64 11.45 -3.26
C LYS A 18 8.01 12.53 -2.26
N ASP A 19 7.56 13.76 -2.51
CA ASP A 19 7.82 14.93 -1.69
C ASP A 19 6.68 15.25 -0.71
N GLN A 20 5.64 14.40 -0.63
CA GLN A 20 4.59 14.60 0.35
C GLN A 20 5.09 14.26 1.76
N GLU A 21 4.76 15.15 2.68
CA GLU A 21 5.07 14.96 4.09
C GLU A 21 4.25 13.79 4.68
N PRO A 22 4.85 12.98 5.57
CA PRO A 22 4.15 11.92 6.27
C PRO A 22 2.94 12.48 7.05
N ASN A 23 1.79 11.84 6.87
CA ASN A 23 0.53 12.31 7.47
C ASN A 23 -0.23 11.22 8.24
N TYR A 24 0.31 10.02 8.36
CA TYR A 24 -0.34 8.88 9.03
C TYR A 24 -0.86 9.18 10.43
N HIS A 25 -0.25 10.12 11.13
CA HIS A 25 -0.64 10.57 12.47
C HIS A 25 -1.95 11.34 12.50
N ASN A 26 -2.46 11.79 11.35
CA ASN A 26 -3.78 12.45 11.23
C ASN A 26 -4.94 11.45 11.32
N PHE A 27 -4.66 10.15 11.22
CA PHE A 27 -5.66 9.09 11.26
C PHE A 27 -5.79 8.51 12.67
N ASN A 28 -6.93 8.67 13.31
CA ASN A 28 -7.18 8.27 14.71
C ASN A 28 -7.08 6.75 14.96
N PHE A 29 -7.05 5.95 13.91
CA PHE A 29 -6.86 4.50 13.96
C PHE A 29 -5.41 4.07 13.73
N ILE A 30 -4.50 5.00 13.46
CA ILE A 30 -3.06 4.76 13.35
C ILE A 30 -2.37 5.37 14.56
N TYR A 31 -1.45 4.63 15.17
CA TYR A 31 -0.67 5.11 16.30
C TYR A 31 0.75 4.59 16.26
N GLU A 32 1.67 5.37 16.80
CA GLU A 32 3.08 5.04 16.92
C GLU A 32 3.40 4.72 18.39
N ARG A 33 4.27 3.74 18.63
CA ARG A 33 4.84 3.53 19.95
C ARG A 33 5.91 4.56 20.23
N VAL A 34 5.83 5.21 21.37
CA VAL A 34 6.74 6.30 21.77
C VAL A 34 8.21 5.86 21.89
N THR A 35 8.46 4.56 22.10
CA THR A 35 9.81 4.01 22.36
C THR A 35 10.40 3.21 21.19
N SER A 36 9.70 3.13 20.07
CA SER A 36 10.14 2.33 18.91
C SER A 36 9.71 2.96 17.59
N ASP A 37 10.39 2.57 16.51
CA ASP A 37 10.00 2.97 15.15
C ASP A 37 8.85 2.13 14.59
N GLU A 38 7.89 1.78 15.44
CA GLU A 38 6.75 0.92 15.11
C GLU A 38 5.44 1.69 15.03
N ILE A 39 4.74 1.51 13.92
CA ILE A 39 3.43 2.10 13.66
C ILE A 39 2.40 0.97 13.62
N PHE A 40 1.26 1.16 14.27
CA PHE A 40 0.21 0.16 14.38
C PHE A 40 -1.12 0.70 13.89
N PHE A 41 -1.90 -0.18 13.27
CA PHE A 41 -3.31 0.06 13.00
C PHE A 41 -4.16 -0.55 14.13
N LYS A 42 -5.15 0.19 14.60
CA LYS A 42 -6.19 -0.37 15.48
C LYS A 42 -7.02 -1.39 14.70
N ILE A 43 -7.32 -2.51 15.34
CA ILE A 43 -8.22 -3.52 14.78
C ILE A 43 -9.62 -2.92 14.64
N GLY A 44 -10.31 -3.27 13.56
CA GLY A 44 -11.66 -2.81 13.30
C GLY A 44 -11.87 -2.33 11.87
N HIS A 45 -13.03 -1.73 11.63
CA HIS A 45 -13.41 -1.18 10.34
C HIS A 45 -13.14 0.34 10.32
N HIS A 46 -12.34 0.79 9.36
CA HIS A 46 -11.94 2.18 9.23
C HIS A 46 -12.24 2.69 7.82
N LYS A 47 -12.84 3.87 7.73
CA LYS A 47 -13.04 4.56 6.47
C LYS A 47 -11.88 5.53 6.20
N VAL A 48 -11.34 5.48 4.98
CA VAL A 48 -10.18 6.26 4.55
C VAL A 48 -10.60 7.09 3.34
N ASN A 49 -10.64 8.41 3.48
CA ASN A 49 -11.03 9.33 2.40
C ASN A 49 -9.87 10.22 1.93
N ASP A 50 -8.70 10.11 2.57
CA ASP A 50 -7.51 10.88 2.25
C ASP A 50 -6.32 9.96 2.05
N PRO A 51 -5.28 10.38 1.33
CA PRO A 51 -4.04 9.62 1.22
C PRO A 51 -3.38 9.36 2.56
N ILE A 52 -2.82 8.16 2.77
CA ILE A 52 -2.00 7.83 3.93
C ILE A 52 -0.55 7.73 3.48
N ILE A 53 0.30 8.59 4.04
CA ILE A 53 1.72 8.67 3.69
C ILE A 53 2.57 8.26 4.90
N PHE A 54 3.44 7.27 4.69
CA PHE A 54 4.37 6.80 5.73
C PHE A 54 5.81 7.19 5.39
N PRO A 55 6.60 7.64 6.39
CA PRO A 55 8.01 7.97 6.23
C PRO A 55 8.87 6.71 6.03
N PRO A 56 10.14 6.84 5.69
CA PRO A 56 11.11 5.74 5.78
C PRO A 56 11.43 5.38 7.25
N ASN A 57 12.14 4.25 7.44
CA ASN A 57 12.71 3.81 8.72
C ASN A 57 11.68 3.52 9.81
N LYS A 58 10.48 3.09 9.43
CA LYS A 58 9.45 2.59 10.35
C LYS A 58 9.14 1.12 10.05
N MET A 59 8.47 0.45 10.98
CA MET A 59 7.84 -0.86 10.77
C MET A 59 6.33 -0.70 10.97
N ILE A 60 5.55 -1.03 9.95
CA ILE A 60 4.09 -0.81 9.98
C ILE A 60 3.39 -2.14 10.19
N TYR A 61 2.60 -2.24 11.26
CA TYR A 61 1.91 -3.46 11.66
C TYR A 61 0.40 -3.34 11.48
N ILE A 62 -0.17 -4.32 10.79
CA ILE A 62 -1.61 -4.48 10.63
C ILE A 62 -1.97 -5.92 10.99
N ASN A 63 -2.92 -6.09 11.92
CA ASN A 63 -3.30 -7.40 12.42
C ASN A 63 -4.67 -7.84 11.89
N GLU A 64 -4.98 -9.12 12.11
CA GLU A 64 -6.24 -9.73 11.71
C GLU A 64 -7.46 -8.93 12.17
N GLY A 65 -8.49 -8.92 11.34
CA GLY A 65 -9.73 -8.19 11.60
C GLY A 65 -9.69 -6.69 11.31
N THR A 66 -8.54 -6.18 10.87
CA THR A 66 -8.46 -4.80 10.37
C THR A 66 -9.03 -4.72 8.96
N THR A 67 -9.90 -3.77 8.75
CA THR A 67 -10.54 -3.52 7.45
C THR A 67 -10.46 -2.03 7.12
N LEU A 68 -9.96 -1.70 5.93
CA LEU A 68 -9.88 -0.34 5.41
C LEU A 68 -10.82 -0.20 4.20
N ASP A 69 -11.87 0.59 4.36
CA ASP A 69 -12.73 1.03 3.25
C ASP A 69 -12.17 2.34 2.70
N MET A 70 -11.51 2.23 1.57
CA MET A 70 -10.80 3.32 0.93
C MET A 70 -11.73 4.03 -0.07
N GLY A 71 -11.93 5.31 0.11
CA GLY A 71 -12.81 6.13 -0.73
C GLY A 71 -12.06 6.99 -1.74
N LEU A 72 -12.77 7.96 -2.28
CA LEU A 72 -12.30 8.84 -3.35
C LEU A 72 -10.96 9.50 -3.05
N ASN A 73 -10.02 9.34 -3.98
CA ASN A 73 -8.66 9.87 -3.93
C ASN A 73 -7.77 9.32 -2.80
N SER A 74 -8.26 8.38 -2.00
CA SER A 74 -7.42 7.71 -1.02
C SER A 74 -6.45 6.73 -1.71
N TYR A 75 -5.26 6.67 -1.20
CA TYR A 75 -4.22 5.69 -1.55
C TYR A 75 -3.27 5.55 -0.36
N ILE A 76 -2.42 4.54 -0.40
CA ILE A 76 -1.35 4.38 0.58
C ILE A 76 -0.02 4.48 -0.14
N TYR A 77 0.83 5.39 0.32
CA TYR A 77 2.22 5.49 -0.09
C TYR A 77 3.14 5.28 1.10
N SER A 78 4.09 4.38 0.98
CA SER A 78 4.98 4.05 2.08
C SER A 78 6.42 3.87 1.61
N LYS A 79 7.34 4.52 2.31
CA LYS A 79 8.78 4.23 2.23
C LYS A 79 9.22 3.22 3.30
N SER A 80 8.28 2.68 4.06
CA SER A 80 8.49 1.68 5.10
C SER A 80 7.77 0.38 4.76
N PRO A 81 8.30 -0.77 5.21
CA PRO A 81 7.67 -2.07 4.99
C PRO A 81 6.43 -2.25 5.86
N PHE A 82 5.55 -3.13 5.42
CA PHE A 82 4.39 -3.57 6.19
C PHE A 82 4.56 -5.00 6.70
N THR A 83 4.17 -5.24 7.92
CA THR A 83 3.90 -6.57 8.47
C THR A 83 2.40 -6.73 8.66
N MET A 84 1.76 -7.42 7.73
CA MET A 84 0.33 -7.68 7.71
C MET A 84 0.08 -9.15 8.02
N LYS A 85 -0.51 -9.43 9.19
CA LYS A 85 -0.79 -10.81 9.66
C LYS A 85 -2.28 -10.99 9.90
N GLY A 86 -3.00 -11.37 8.84
CA GLY A 86 -4.37 -11.81 8.92
C GLY A 86 -4.50 -13.30 9.24
N LYS A 87 -5.73 -13.77 9.44
CA LYS A 87 -6.11 -15.19 9.55
C LYS A 87 -7.05 -15.57 8.43
N ILE A 88 -7.14 -16.86 8.12
CA ILE A 88 -8.03 -17.36 7.05
C ILE A 88 -9.50 -17.00 7.33
N ASP A 89 -9.92 -17.11 8.57
CA ASP A 89 -11.28 -16.80 9.05
C ASP A 89 -11.45 -15.34 9.46
N ASN A 90 -10.37 -14.59 9.60
CA ASN A 90 -10.38 -13.17 9.96
C ASN A 90 -9.28 -12.39 9.18
N PRO A 91 -9.39 -12.27 7.86
CA PRO A 91 -8.37 -11.63 7.04
C PRO A 91 -8.31 -10.11 7.26
N ILE A 92 -7.17 -9.54 6.93
CA ILE A 92 -7.04 -8.10 6.74
C ILE A 92 -7.66 -7.76 5.38
N LYS A 93 -8.39 -6.64 5.29
CA LYS A 93 -9.04 -6.23 4.05
C LYS A 93 -8.74 -4.78 3.70
N PHE A 94 -8.32 -4.59 2.45
CA PHE A 94 -8.25 -3.28 1.79
C PHE A 94 -9.22 -3.30 0.63
N TYR A 95 -10.16 -2.39 0.63
CA TYR A 95 -11.15 -2.36 -0.44
C TYR A 95 -11.73 -0.95 -0.63
N SER A 96 -12.46 -0.76 -1.71
CA SER A 96 -13.22 0.45 -1.97
C SER A 96 -14.69 0.10 -2.16
N SER A 97 -15.55 0.58 -1.28
CA SER A 97 -17.00 0.36 -1.38
C SER A 97 -17.63 1.12 -2.54
N ASP A 98 -17.03 2.24 -2.94
CA ASP A 98 -17.47 3.10 -4.06
C ASP A 98 -16.60 2.95 -5.32
N THR A 99 -15.62 2.05 -5.30
CA THR A 99 -14.68 1.78 -6.41
C THR A 99 -13.79 2.95 -6.82
N SER A 100 -13.68 3.96 -6.00
CA SER A 100 -12.99 5.22 -6.34
C SER A 100 -11.56 5.34 -5.80
N ALA A 101 -11.14 4.41 -4.95
CA ALA A 101 -9.82 4.43 -4.33
C ALA A 101 -8.69 4.16 -5.34
N GLY A 102 -7.54 4.75 -5.05
CA GLY A 102 -6.27 4.36 -5.67
C GLY A 102 -5.77 3.02 -5.16
N GLY A 103 -4.47 2.85 -5.13
CA GLY A 103 -3.83 1.60 -4.73
C GLY A 103 -2.89 1.78 -3.54
N ILE A 104 -1.98 0.84 -3.41
CA ILE A 104 -0.94 0.83 -2.39
C ILE A 104 0.42 0.77 -3.09
N LEU A 105 1.30 1.70 -2.78
CA LEU A 105 2.68 1.73 -3.25
C LEU A 105 3.65 1.63 -2.07
N ILE A 106 4.46 0.59 -2.04
CA ILE A 106 5.62 0.45 -1.17
C ILE A 106 6.86 0.79 -2.01
N ASP A 107 7.49 1.92 -1.71
CA ASP A 107 8.58 2.50 -2.50
C ASP A 107 9.89 2.47 -1.73
N ARG A 108 10.87 1.70 -2.19
CA ARG A 108 12.25 1.63 -1.66
C ARG A 108 12.31 1.40 -0.15
N SER A 109 11.49 0.47 0.36
CA SER A 109 11.59 0.07 1.75
C SER A 109 12.86 -0.75 1.97
N GLU A 110 13.62 -0.45 3.04
CA GLU A 110 14.90 -1.10 3.32
C GLU A 110 14.77 -2.58 3.65
N THR A 111 13.65 -2.97 4.26
CA THR A 111 13.40 -4.34 4.66
C THR A 111 12.16 -4.92 3.97
N GLU A 112 12.03 -6.26 4.04
CA GLU A 112 10.96 -7.00 3.39
C GLU A 112 9.60 -6.72 4.02
N SER A 113 8.60 -6.49 3.18
CA SER A 113 7.20 -6.48 3.60
C SER A 113 6.67 -7.91 3.68
N PHE A 114 5.87 -8.21 4.70
CA PHE A 114 5.27 -9.51 4.95
C PHE A 114 3.74 -9.42 4.92
N PHE A 115 3.11 -10.07 3.94
CA PHE A 115 1.66 -10.11 3.77
C PHE A 115 1.16 -11.54 3.90
N GLU A 116 0.33 -11.82 4.90
CA GLU A 116 -0.31 -13.11 5.10
C GLU A 116 -1.81 -12.96 5.35
N ASN A 117 -2.63 -13.70 4.57
CA ASN A 117 -4.10 -13.67 4.62
C ASN A 117 -4.67 -12.24 4.49
N VAL A 118 -4.25 -11.52 3.46
CA VAL A 118 -4.73 -10.17 3.14
C VAL A 118 -5.59 -10.23 1.87
N GLN A 119 -6.66 -9.45 1.83
CA GLN A 119 -7.55 -9.31 0.67
C GLN A 119 -7.51 -7.89 0.16
N PHE A 120 -7.32 -7.74 -1.16
CA PHE A 120 -7.32 -6.46 -1.88
C PHE A 120 -8.38 -6.52 -2.97
N TYR A 121 -9.41 -5.67 -2.89
CA TYR A 121 -10.48 -5.70 -3.88
C TYR A 121 -11.11 -4.34 -4.13
N ASN A 122 -11.60 -4.16 -5.36
CA ASN A 122 -12.19 -2.92 -5.85
C ASN A 122 -11.23 -1.71 -5.76
N LEU A 123 -9.92 -1.93 -5.82
CA LEU A 123 -8.90 -0.88 -5.77
C LEU A 123 -8.39 -0.54 -7.16
N GLY A 124 -7.69 0.59 -7.28
CA GLY A 124 -6.91 0.94 -8.45
C GLY A 124 -7.65 1.78 -9.50
N GLN A 125 -8.86 2.28 -9.23
CA GLN A 125 -9.62 3.09 -10.17
C GLN A 125 -8.83 4.27 -10.76
N LYS A 126 -7.97 4.89 -9.95
CA LYS A 126 -7.17 6.05 -10.33
C LYS A 126 -5.67 5.87 -10.06
N VAL A 127 -5.22 4.64 -9.99
CA VAL A 127 -3.85 4.33 -9.57
C VAL A 127 -2.82 4.97 -10.51
N GLN A 128 -3.04 4.95 -11.81
CA GLN A 128 -2.15 5.58 -12.79
C GLN A 128 -2.14 7.10 -12.68
N GLU A 129 -3.29 7.71 -12.45
CA GLU A 129 -3.41 9.17 -12.31
C GLU A 129 -2.74 9.68 -11.03
N ILE A 130 -2.88 8.94 -9.94
CA ILE A 130 -2.45 9.36 -8.61
C ILE A 130 -1.02 8.90 -8.32
N LEU A 131 -0.73 7.61 -8.50
CA LEU A 131 0.54 7.00 -8.11
C LEU A 131 1.53 6.85 -9.28
N GLY A 132 1.07 7.02 -10.52
CA GLY A 132 1.90 6.79 -11.70
C GLY A 132 2.35 5.34 -11.87
N ILE A 133 1.57 4.38 -11.36
CA ILE A 133 1.84 2.95 -11.38
C ILE A 133 0.65 2.20 -11.96
N THR A 134 0.86 0.97 -12.44
CA THR A 134 -0.18 0.16 -13.08
C THR A 134 -0.85 -0.85 -12.16
N GLY A 135 -0.26 -1.14 -11.00
CA GLY A 135 -0.76 -2.13 -10.05
C GLY A 135 -1.62 -1.56 -8.93
N SER A 136 -2.69 -2.27 -8.54
CA SER A 136 -3.46 -1.93 -7.33
C SER A 136 -2.59 -2.01 -6.07
N VAL A 137 -1.66 -2.96 -6.02
CA VAL A 137 -0.61 -3.07 -5.00
C VAL A 137 0.72 -3.14 -5.73
N THR A 138 1.63 -2.25 -5.42
CA THR A 138 2.95 -2.19 -6.06
C THR A 138 4.06 -2.18 -5.03
N PHE A 139 5.07 -3.03 -5.25
CA PHE A 139 6.35 -3.01 -4.57
C PHE A 139 7.40 -2.53 -5.56
N TYR A 140 7.94 -1.36 -5.34
CA TYR A 140 9.00 -0.79 -6.17
C TYR A 140 10.31 -0.74 -5.41
N GLU A 141 11.34 -1.45 -5.91
CA GLU A 141 12.63 -1.62 -5.22
C GLU A 141 12.45 -2.02 -3.73
N SER A 142 11.42 -2.84 -3.44
CA SER A 142 10.97 -3.20 -2.09
C SER A 142 10.66 -4.69 -2.05
N LYS A 143 11.36 -5.44 -1.21
CA LYS A 143 11.17 -6.89 -1.09
C LYS A 143 9.80 -7.23 -0.51
N ALA A 144 9.20 -8.33 -0.98
CA ALA A 144 7.89 -8.77 -0.55
C ALA A 144 7.83 -10.28 -0.31
N PHE A 145 7.26 -10.67 0.83
CA PHE A 145 6.77 -12.02 1.11
C PHE A 145 5.25 -12.00 1.10
N ILE A 146 4.62 -12.79 0.24
CA ILE A 146 3.17 -12.79 0.04
C ILE A 146 2.64 -14.22 0.17
N LYS A 147 1.75 -14.45 1.15
CA LYS A 147 1.18 -15.76 1.43
C LYS A 147 -0.33 -15.68 1.64
N ASN A 148 -1.09 -16.53 0.94
CA ASN A 148 -2.54 -16.64 1.04
C ASN A 148 -3.28 -15.30 0.85
N CYS A 149 -2.74 -14.39 0.04
CA CYS A 149 -3.39 -13.13 -0.29
C CYS A 149 -4.33 -13.31 -1.47
N LYS A 150 -5.39 -12.49 -1.50
CA LYS A 150 -6.38 -12.46 -2.58
C LYS A 150 -6.44 -11.08 -3.20
N PHE A 151 -6.40 -11.04 -4.53
CA PHE A 151 -6.57 -9.84 -5.33
C PHE A 151 -7.75 -10.08 -6.27
N HIS A 152 -8.81 -9.31 -6.15
CA HIS A 152 -9.99 -9.53 -6.99
C HIS A 152 -10.77 -8.25 -7.26
N ASN A 153 -11.39 -8.18 -8.45
CA ASN A 153 -12.19 -7.05 -8.89
C ASN A 153 -11.46 -5.70 -8.84
N ASN A 154 -10.13 -5.69 -8.95
CA ASN A 154 -9.37 -4.45 -9.00
C ASN A 154 -9.48 -3.82 -10.40
N PHE A 155 -9.40 -2.49 -10.45
CA PHE A 155 -9.62 -1.69 -11.66
C PHE A 155 -8.33 -1.17 -12.30
N SER A 156 -7.18 -1.54 -11.74
CA SER A 156 -5.86 -1.27 -12.31
C SER A 156 -5.55 -2.25 -13.45
N GLU A 157 -4.56 -1.93 -14.26
CA GLU A 157 -4.04 -2.82 -15.31
C GLU A 157 -3.55 -4.14 -14.72
N ASP A 158 -2.82 -4.06 -13.60
CA ASP A 158 -2.34 -5.20 -12.82
C ASP A 158 -2.91 -5.18 -11.40
N ALA A 159 -3.25 -6.35 -10.87
CA ALA A 159 -3.66 -6.46 -9.48
C ALA A 159 -2.47 -6.33 -8.50
N LEU A 160 -1.30 -6.82 -8.92
CA LEU A 160 -0.05 -6.81 -8.15
C LEU A 160 1.13 -6.54 -9.07
N ASN A 161 1.96 -5.56 -8.73
CA ASN A 161 3.23 -5.28 -9.39
C ASN A 161 4.40 -5.42 -8.43
N ILE A 162 5.44 -6.14 -8.87
CA ILE A 162 6.71 -6.26 -8.16
C ILE A 162 7.81 -5.82 -9.12
N VAL A 163 8.32 -4.61 -8.92
CA VAL A 163 9.22 -3.94 -9.86
C VAL A 163 10.60 -3.79 -9.24
N ARG A 164 11.63 -4.29 -9.94
CA ARG A 164 13.04 -4.27 -9.50
C ARG A 164 13.23 -4.82 -8.08
N SER A 165 12.49 -5.86 -7.73
CA SER A 165 12.44 -6.44 -6.39
C SER A 165 12.49 -7.95 -6.43
N THR A 166 12.82 -8.55 -5.29
CA THR A 166 12.69 -9.98 -5.06
C THR A 166 11.43 -10.26 -4.24
N PHE A 167 10.83 -11.44 -4.43
CA PHE A 167 9.65 -11.86 -3.69
C PHE A 167 9.68 -13.35 -3.36
N ASN A 168 8.95 -13.74 -2.33
CA ASN A 168 8.68 -15.11 -1.91
C ASN A 168 7.20 -15.36 -1.71
#